data_82948f15c4841a1ebd2a6befc779e24d
#
_entry.id   82948f15c4841a1ebd2a6befc779e24d
#
_cell.length_a   1.000
_cell.length_b   1.000
_cell.length_c   1.000
_cell.angle_alpha   90.00
_cell.angle_beta   90.00
_cell.angle_gamma   90.00
#
_symmetry.space_group_name_H-M   'P 1'
#
loop_
_entity.id
_entity.type
_entity.pdbx_description
1 polymer ?
#
loop_
_entity_poly.entity_id
_entity_poly.type
_entity_poly.pdbx_seq_one_letter_code
_entity_poly.pdbx_strand_id
1 'polypeptide(L)'
;MNPEKVAETMDGETVQWMSQMSQDRMICGSLSIRENDLFFNRFLAFYQGKLVAQYDKRHLFSYGGEHEVYQAGNQTCVFTFQGFTLAPFVCYDLRFPAWIRKTVLRDELDCPDVLLFVANWPSARISAWDVLLKARAIENQAFVIGVNRIGNDEKGIAHNGHTQVVKYDGGYLLEPHQREAIAHVVIEKSPLSQFRDRFPFLSDADGF
;
A
#
# COMPACT_ATOMS: atom_id res chain seq x y z
N MET A 1 0.05 -2.40 -19.60
CA MET A 1 0.11 -0.96 -19.21
C MET A 1 0.85 -0.20 -20.28
N ASN A 2 0.41 1.00 -20.60
CA ASN A 2 1.13 1.88 -21.50
C ASN A 2 1.44 3.18 -20.74
N PRO A 3 2.62 3.29 -20.09
CA PRO A 3 2.94 4.46 -19.28
C PRO A 3 3.04 5.74 -20.11
N GLU A 4 3.45 5.67 -21.38
CA GLU A 4 3.54 6.86 -22.24
C GLU A 4 2.22 7.62 -22.40
N LYS A 5 1.09 6.90 -22.26
CA LYS A 5 -0.25 7.49 -22.37
C LYS A 5 -0.84 8.01 -21.07
N VAL A 6 -0.38 7.48 -19.92
CA VAL A 6 -1.02 7.72 -18.63
C VAL A 6 -0.08 8.30 -17.58
N ALA A 7 1.22 8.31 -17.85
CA ALA A 7 2.17 8.89 -16.89
C ALA A 7 2.11 10.41 -16.92
N GLU A 8 2.14 10.97 -15.74
CA GLU A 8 2.32 12.40 -15.50
C GLU A 8 3.63 12.65 -14.75
N THR A 9 4.04 13.90 -14.68
CA THR A 9 5.19 14.34 -13.87
C THR A 9 4.72 14.65 -12.43
N MET A 10 5.65 14.92 -11.51
CA MET A 10 5.32 15.28 -10.14
C MET A 10 4.57 16.61 -9.98
N ASP A 11 4.40 17.36 -11.05
CA ASP A 11 3.58 18.57 -11.18
C ASP A 11 2.34 18.36 -12.08
N GLY A 12 1.99 17.11 -12.38
CA GLY A 12 0.84 16.73 -13.21
C GLY A 12 -0.51 16.97 -12.53
N GLU A 13 -1.58 16.84 -13.32
CA GLU A 13 -2.94 17.19 -12.88
C GLU A 13 -3.41 16.38 -11.66
N THR A 14 -3.15 15.05 -11.65
CA THR A 14 -3.58 14.20 -10.54
C THR A 14 -2.76 14.49 -9.29
N VAL A 15 -1.47 14.75 -9.42
CA VAL A 15 -0.61 15.13 -8.29
C VAL A 15 -1.07 16.47 -7.69
N GLN A 16 -1.39 17.46 -8.53
CA GLN A 16 -1.95 18.74 -8.07
C GLN A 16 -3.31 18.54 -7.38
N TRP A 17 -4.19 17.71 -7.94
CA TRP A 17 -5.47 17.37 -7.32
C TRP A 17 -5.28 16.73 -5.95
N MET A 18 -4.36 15.76 -5.80
CA MET A 18 -4.06 15.13 -4.50
C MET A 18 -3.59 16.19 -3.49
N SER A 19 -2.71 17.09 -3.90
CA SER A 19 -2.25 18.20 -3.06
C SER A 19 -3.40 19.11 -2.62
N GLN A 20 -4.27 19.52 -3.54
CA GLN A 20 -5.40 20.39 -3.25
C GLN A 20 -6.42 19.75 -2.31
N MET A 21 -6.71 18.45 -2.51
CA MET A 21 -7.70 17.72 -1.72
C MET A 21 -7.19 17.29 -0.34
N SER A 22 -5.91 17.48 -0.05
CA SER A 22 -5.27 17.01 1.18
C SER A 22 -5.21 18.05 2.31
N GLN A 23 -5.99 19.14 2.25
CA GLN A 23 -5.88 20.26 3.20
C GLN A 23 -6.19 19.85 4.65
N ASP A 24 -7.24 19.07 4.85
CA ASP A 24 -7.74 18.62 6.16
C ASP A 24 -7.59 17.12 6.42
N ARG A 25 -7.04 16.37 5.45
CA ARG A 25 -6.92 14.92 5.45
C ARG A 25 -5.71 14.45 4.66
N MET A 26 -5.23 13.27 4.92
CA MET A 26 -4.24 12.64 4.05
C MET A 26 -4.93 12.03 2.82
N ILE A 27 -4.43 12.36 1.63
CA ILE A 27 -4.81 11.71 0.37
C ILE A 27 -3.63 10.87 -0.09
N CYS A 28 -3.86 9.60 -0.36
CA CYS A 28 -2.80 8.71 -0.85
C CYS A 28 -3.29 7.74 -1.92
N GLY A 29 -2.38 7.34 -2.79
CA GLY A 29 -2.62 6.40 -3.88
C GLY A 29 -1.38 6.18 -4.71
N SER A 30 -1.45 5.36 -5.77
CA SER A 30 -0.32 5.16 -6.69
C SER A 30 -0.65 5.65 -8.09
N LEU A 31 0.33 6.32 -8.69
CA LEU A 31 0.26 6.89 -10.04
C LEU A 31 1.40 6.36 -10.91
N SER A 32 1.21 6.43 -12.21
CA SER A 32 2.30 6.30 -13.17
C SER A 32 3.00 7.65 -13.26
N ILE A 33 4.24 7.73 -12.78
CA ILE A 33 5.03 8.97 -12.77
C ILE A 33 6.19 8.85 -13.76
N ARG A 34 6.37 9.90 -14.58
CA ARG A 34 7.55 10.08 -15.44
C ARG A 34 8.54 11.02 -14.76
N GLU A 35 9.76 10.55 -14.60
CA GLU A 35 10.87 11.32 -14.02
C GLU A 35 12.17 10.94 -14.74
N ASN A 36 12.93 11.91 -15.25
CA ASN A 36 14.19 11.70 -15.99
C ASN A 36 14.08 10.65 -17.11
N ASP A 37 13.03 10.74 -17.93
CA ASP A 37 12.69 9.82 -19.02
C ASP A 37 12.44 8.36 -18.61
N LEU A 38 12.29 8.10 -17.32
CA LEU A 38 11.91 6.83 -16.75
C LEU A 38 10.48 6.87 -16.21
N PHE A 39 9.83 5.71 -16.16
CA PHE A 39 8.49 5.57 -15.60
C PHE A 39 8.54 4.80 -14.28
N PHE A 40 7.79 5.28 -13.30
CA PHE A 40 7.66 4.66 -11.98
C PHE A 40 6.19 4.43 -11.65
N ASN A 41 5.87 3.28 -11.07
CA ASN A 41 4.60 3.07 -10.38
C ASN A 41 4.78 3.57 -8.96
N ARG A 42 4.42 4.84 -8.72
CA ARG A 42 4.76 5.60 -7.51
C ARG A 42 3.56 5.77 -6.59
N PHE A 43 3.66 5.31 -5.38
CA PHE A 43 2.77 5.70 -4.30
C PHE A 43 3.13 7.11 -3.82
N LEU A 44 2.11 7.93 -3.63
CA LEU A 44 2.21 9.28 -3.10
C LEU A 44 1.25 9.45 -1.93
N ALA A 45 1.67 10.19 -0.90
CA ALA A 45 0.80 10.65 0.17
C ALA A 45 0.96 12.14 0.37
N PHE A 46 -0.15 12.87 0.38
CA PHE A 46 -0.23 14.31 0.60
C PHE A 46 -1.01 14.63 1.86
N TYR A 47 -0.56 15.61 2.63
CA TYR A 47 -1.24 16.19 3.78
C TYR A 47 -0.96 17.68 3.88
N GLN A 48 -1.99 18.49 4.11
CA GLN A 48 -1.92 19.97 4.14
C GLN A 48 -1.25 20.55 2.87
N GLY A 49 -1.60 20.00 1.71
CA GLY A 49 -1.05 20.43 0.43
C GLY A 49 0.39 19.99 0.16
N LYS A 50 1.03 19.27 1.07
CA LYS A 50 2.45 18.88 0.97
C LYS A 50 2.60 17.38 0.75
N LEU A 51 3.56 16.98 -0.06
CA LEU A 51 4.00 15.59 -0.16
C LEU A 51 4.65 15.17 1.16
N VAL A 52 4.08 14.16 1.82
CA VAL A 52 4.57 13.64 3.11
C VAL A 52 5.25 12.29 2.97
N ALA A 53 4.94 11.52 1.93
CA ALA A 53 5.59 10.26 1.62
C ALA A 53 5.51 9.93 0.13
N GLN A 54 6.55 9.26 -0.38
CA GLN A 54 6.54 8.63 -1.70
C GLN A 54 7.26 7.28 -1.65
N TYR A 55 6.80 6.35 -2.48
CA TYR A 55 7.40 5.02 -2.60
C TYR A 55 7.28 4.52 -4.03
N ASP A 56 8.39 4.18 -4.66
CA ASP A 56 8.39 3.54 -5.97
C ASP A 56 8.27 2.03 -5.79
N LYS A 57 7.29 1.45 -6.46
CA LYS A 57 7.00 0.02 -6.43
C LYS A 57 8.26 -0.81 -6.63
N ARG A 58 8.57 -1.69 -5.68
CA ARG A 58 9.76 -2.54 -5.73
C ARG A 58 9.60 -3.69 -6.69
N HIS A 59 8.47 -4.41 -6.63
CA HIS A 59 8.26 -5.63 -7.41
C HIS A 59 7.33 -5.36 -8.59
N LEU A 60 7.92 -5.23 -9.76
CA LEU A 60 7.18 -5.05 -11.00
C LEU A 60 6.55 -6.37 -11.44
N PHE A 61 5.29 -6.32 -11.90
CA PHE A 61 4.54 -7.50 -12.30
C PHE A 61 5.00 -7.98 -13.68
N SER A 62 6.01 -8.86 -13.70
CA SER A 62 6.66 -9.35 -14.91
C SER A 62 5.70 -10.10 -15.85
N TYR A 63 4.77 -10.90 -15.30
CA TYR A 63 3.74 -11.57 -16.10
C TYR A 63 2.86 -10.60 -16.89
N GLY A 64 2.68 -9.38 -16.42
CA GLY A 64 1.94 -8.30 -17.10
C GLY A 64 2.83 -7.38 -17.94
N GLY A 65 4.12 -7.65 -18.08
CA GLY A 65 5.09 -6.83 -18.81
C GLY A 65 5.46 -5.51 -18.12
N GLU A 66 5.13 -5.35 -16.82
CA GLU A 66 5.39 -4.09 -16.11
C GLU A 66 6.90 -3.78 -16.04
N HIS A 67 7.74 -4.81 -15.92
CA HIS A 67 9.20 -4.69 -15.85
C HIS A 67 9.86 -4.22 -17.17
N GLU A 68 9.14 -4.28 -18.28
CA GLU A 68 9.64 -3.83 -19.59
C GLU A 68 9.53 -2.30 -19.73
N VAL A 69 8.64 -1.67 -18.96
CA VAL A 69 8.27 -0.26 -19.14
C VAL A 69 8.44 0.60 -17.90
N TYR A 70 8.47 0.01 -16.70
CA TYR A 70 8.66 0.73 -15.45
C TYR A 70 10.01 0.41 -14.79
N GLN A 71 10.55 1.37 -14.06
CA GLN A 71 11.70 1.17 -13.18
C GLN A 71 11.23 0.70 -11.80
N ALA A 72 11.93 -0.30 -11.25
CA ALA A 72 11.70 -0.76 -9.89
C ALA A 72 12.35 0.20 -8.88
N GLY A 73 11.61 0.52 -7.82
CA GLY A 73 12.17 1.19 -6.65
C GLY A 73 13.16 0.30 -5.90
N ASN A 74 14.04 0.90 -5.11
CA ASN A 74 15.02 0.20 -4.29
C ASN A 74 15.06 0.68 -2.83
N GLN A 75 14.20 1.64 -2.49
CA GLN A 75 14.08 2.21 -1.15
C GLN A 75 12.80 1.76 -0.48
N THR A 76 12.88 1.45 0.81
CA THR A 76 11.70 1.28 1.66
C THR A 76 11.17 2.66 2.08
N CYS A 77 9.86 2.76 2.33
CA CYS A 77 9.24 3.98 2.82
C CYS A 77 8.51 3.69 4.14
N VAL A 78 8.81 4.49 5.14
CA VAL A 78 8.09 4.53 6.42
C VAL A 78 7.93 6.00 6.80
N PHE A 79 6.73 6.39 7.21
CA PHE A 79 6.43 7.76 7.60
C PHE A 79 5.41 7.80 8.74
N THR A 80 5.33 8.93 9.42
CA THR A 80 4.41 9.13 10.54
C THR A 80 3.25 10.04 10.14
N PHE A 81 2.04 9.66 10.53
CA PHE A 81 0.84 10.46 10.35
C PHE A 81 -0.10 10.29 11.57
N GLN A 82 -0.47 11.39 12.20
CA GLN A 82 -1.36 11.43 13.39
C GLN A 82 -1.00 10.41 14.48
N GLY A 83 0.30 10.26 14.76
CA GLY A 83 0.81 9.35 15.81
C GLY A 83 0.92 7.88 15.39
N PHE A 84 0.52 7.51 14.18
CA PHE A 84 0.76 6.19 13.61
C PHE A 84 1.99 6.19 12.71
N THR A 85 2.73 5.10 12.71
CA THR A 85 3.79 4.82 11.75
C THR A 85 3.24 3.96 10.62
N LEU A 86 3.40 4.40 9.36
CA LEU A 86 2.81 3.80 8.18
C LEU A 86 3.88 3.35 7.19
N ALA A 87 3.65 2.23 6.50
CA ALA A 87 4.48 1.75 5.40
C ALA A 87 3.61 1.46 4.16
N PRO A 88 3.84 2.13 3.02
CA PRO A 88 3.11 1.92 1.79
C PRO A 88 3.74 0.84 0.92
N PHE A 89 2.88 0.11 0.20
CA PHE A 89 3.25 -0.89 -0.81
C PHE A 89 2.29 -0.82 -2.00
N VAL A 90 2.75 -1.26 -3.17
CA VAL A 90 1.93 -1.22 -4.38
C VAL A 90 1.70 -2.63 -4.92
N CYS A 91 0.45 -3.06 -4.90
CA CYS A 91 -0.10 -4.22 -5.60
C CYS A 91 0.76 -5.50 -5.44
N TYR A 92 1.61 -5.80 -6.41
CA TYR A 92 2.41 -7.02 -6.48
C TYR A 92 3.42 -7.17 -5.34
N ASP A 93 3.81 -6.06 -4.67
CA ASP A 93 4.65 -6.09 -3.47
C ASP A 93 4.06 -6.99 -2.38
N LEU A 94 2.72 -7.11 -2.32
CA LEU A 94 2.02 -7.97 -1.38
C LEU A 94 2.50 -9.43 -1.39
N ARG A 95 3.03 -9.93 -2.52
CA ARG A 95 3.53 -11.31 -2.65
C ARG A 95 4.93 -11.54 -2.07
N PHE A 96 5.62 -10.48 -1.64
CA PHE A 96 7.03 -10.54 -1.26
C PHE A 96 7.24 -10.23 0.23
N PRO A 97 7.06 -11.24 1.11
CA PRO A 97 7.14 -11.05 2.56
C PRO A 97 8.50 -10.53 3.03
N ALA A 98 9.59 -10.95 2.40
CA ALA A 98 10.93 -10.53 2.78
C ALA A 98 11.14 -9.01 2.64
N TRP A 99 10.62 -8.40 1.56
CA TRP A 99 10.68 -6.95 1.37
C TRP A 99 9.84 -6.19 2.39
N ILE A 100 8.64 -6.71 2.69
CA ILE A 100 7.76 -6.12 3.70
C ILE A 100 8.40 -6.25 5.07
N ARG A 101 8.92 -7.41 5.42
CA ARG A 101 9.60 -7.66 6.70
C ARG A 101 10.83 -6.76 6.88
N LYS A 102 11.66 -6.60 5.83
CA LYS A 102 12.77 -5.66 5.84
C LYS A 102 12.32 -4.22 6.11
N THR A 103 11.15 -3.82 5.62
CA THR A 103 10.58 -2.49 5.90
C THR A 103 10.12 -2.38 7.35
N VAL A 104 9.53 -3.45 7.90
CA VAL A 104 8.99 -3.50 9.27
C VAL A 104 10.11 -3.52 10.33
N LEU A 105 11.20 -4.23 10.07
CA LEU A 105 12.30 -4.42 11.02
C LEU A 105 13.49 -3.46 10.78
N ARG A 106 13.24 -2.25 10.32
CA ARG A 106 14.31 -1.26 10.16
C ARG A 106 14.83 -0.80 11.52
N ASP A 107 16.17 -0.80 11.67
CA ASP A 107 16.89 -0.57 12.93
C ASP A 107 16.64 0.81 13.58
N GLU A 108 16.13 1.80 12.85
CA GLU A 108 16.06 3.19 13.30
C GLU A 108 14.64 3.75 13.51
N LEU A 109 13.61 2.97 13.19
CA LEU A 109 12.21 3.41 13.28
C LEU A 109 11.37 2.36 14.01
N ASP A 110 10.40 2.81 14.76
CA ASP A 110 9.35 1.94 15.32
C ASP A 110 8.71 1.11 14.21
N CYS A 111 8.41 -0.16 14.49
CA CYS A 111 7.69 -1.02 13.57
C CYS A 111 6.39 -0.34 13.10
N PRO A 112 6.10 -0.34 11.79
CA PRO A 112 4.88 0.27 11.28
C PRO A 112 3.63 -0.24 11.97
N ASP A 113 2.78 0.68 12.40
CA ASP A 113 1.46 0.36 12.96
C ASP A 113 0.49 -0.06 11.85
N VAL A 114 0.68 0.48 10.63
CA VAL A 114 -0.19 0.30 9.48
C VAL A 114 0.61 -0.01 8.22
N LEU A 115 0.27 -1.09 7.54
CA LEU A 115 0.74 -1.41 6.19
C LEU A 115 -0.35 -1.05 5.19
N LEU A 116 -0.04 -0.16 4.24
CA LEU A 116 -0.97 0.30 3.21
C LEU A 116 -0.68 -0.38 1.87
N PHE A 117 -1.68 -1.05 1.30
CA PHE A 117 -1.59 -1.65 -0.03
C PHE A 117 -2.62 -1.01 -0.96
N VAL A 118 -2.16 -0.40 -2.05
CA VAL A 118 -3.01 0.11 -3.13
C VAL A 118 -2.81 -0.74 -4.37
N ALA A 119 -3.91 -1.16 -5.04
CA ALA A 119 -3.81 -2.14 -6.10
C ALA A 119 -4.85 -2.01 -7.21
N ASN A 120 -4.45 -2.53 -8.37
CA ASN A 120 -5.31 -3.04 -9.43
C ASN A 120 -5.15 -4.56 -9.48
N TRP A 121 -5.76 -5.27 -8.49
CA TRP A 121 -5.62 -6.72 -8.35
C TRP A 121 -6.78 -7.44 -9.01
N PRO A 122 -6.54 -8.28 -10.04
CA PRO A 122 -7.60 -8.91 -10.81
C PRO A 122 -8.43 -9.93 -10.03
N SER A 123 -9.71 -10.02 -10.37
CA SER A 123 -10.69 -10.96 -9.78
C SER A 123 -10.21 -12.41 -9.86
N ALA A 124 -9.55 -12.80 -10.95
CA ALA A 124 -9.03 -14.16 -11.15
C ALA A 124 -7.99 -14.60 -10.09
N ARG A 125 -7.43 -13.66 -9.34
CA ARG A 125 -6.43 -13.91 -8.30
C ARG A 125 -6.83 -13.35 -6.93
N ILE A 126 -8.12 -13.04 -6.74
CA ILE A 126 -8.61 -12.35 -5.55
C ILE A 126 -8.40 -13.14 -4.26
N SER A 127 -8.48 -14.46 -4.31
CA SER A 127 -8.20 -15.33 -3.15
C SER A 127 -6.80 -15.12 -2.59
N ALA A 128 -5.81 -14.89 -3.46
CA ALA A 128 -4.46 -14.58 -3.01
C ALA A 128 -4.36 -13.19 -2.36
N TRP A 129 -5.12 -12.20 -2.85
CA TRP A 129 -5.22 -10.87 -2.23
C TRP A 129 -5.72 -10.97 -0.80
N ASP A 130 -6.86 -11.65 -0.59
CA ASP A 130 -7.49 -11.79 0.73
C ASP A 130 -6.59 -12.51 1.73
N VAL A 131 -6.01 -13.64 1.33
CA VAL A 131 -5.15 -14.44 2.22
C VAL A 131 -3.85 -13.70 2.55
N LEU A 132 -3.23 -13.06 1.56
CA LEU A 132 -1.94 -12.40 1.76
C LEU A 132 -2.07 -11.13 2.61
N LEU A 133 -3.12 -10.32 2.45
CA LEU A 133 -3.34 -9.16 3.34
C LEU A 133 -3.47 -9.61 4.80
N LYS A 134 -4.23 -10.67 5.05
CA LYS A 134 -4.36 -11.24 6.38
C LYS A 134 -3.03 -11.79 6.92
N ALA A 135 -2.25 -12.48 6.09
CA ALA A 135 -0.93 -12.96 6.47
C ALA A 135 0.01 -11.80 6.85
N ARG A 136 0.02 -10.70 6.04
CA ARG A 136 0.84 -9.52 6.34
C ARG A 136 0.46 -8.86 7.67
N ALA A 137 -0.82 -8.83 8.01
CA ALA A 137 -1.29 -8.29 9.29
C ALA A 137 -0.77 -9.11 10.47
N ILE A 138 -0.93 -10.43 10.42
CA ILE A 138 -0.56 -11.36 11.49
C ILE A 138 0.95 -11.39 11.69
N GLU A 139 1.71 -11.64 10.62
CA GLU A 139 3.16 -11.85 10.70
C GLU A 139 3.94 -10.58 11.10
N ASN A 140 3.38 -9.38 10.80
CA ASN A 140 4.01 -8.10 11.14
C ASN A 140 3.34 -7.40 12.33
N GLN A 141 2.35 -8.03 12.95
CA GLN A 141 1.59 -7.45 14.07
C GLN A 141 1.18 -5.99 13.79
N ALA A 142 0.58 -5.74 12.62
CA ALA A 142 0.20 -4.42 12.15
C ALA A 142 -1.22 -4.43 11.57
N PHE A 143 -1.89 -3.28 11.59
CA PHE A 143 -3.08 -3.12 10.76
C PHE A 143 -2.67 -3.19 9.28
N VAL A 144 -3.51 -3.82 8.47
CA VAL A 144 -3.33 -3.84 7.01
C VAL A 144 -4.55 -3.22 6.35
N ILE A 145 -4.31 -2.17 5.58
CA ILE A 145 -5.33 -1.52 4.75
C ILE A 145 -5.03 -1.89 3.30
N GLY A 146 -5.91 -2.70 2.70
CA GLY A 146 -5.83 -3.10 1.30
C GLY A 146 -6.92 -2.41 0.49
N VAL A 147 -6.54 -1.52 -0.43
CA VAL A 147 -7.47 -0.83 -1.33
C VAL A 147 -7.30 -1.36 -2.74
N ASN A 148 -8.38 -1.91 -3.31
CA ASN A 148 -8.38 -2.47 -4.65
C ASN A 148 -9.52 -1.88 -5.47
N ARG A 149 -9.27 -1.69 -6.78
CA ARG A 149 -10.27 -1.15 -7.71
C ARG A 149 -11.42 -2.12 -7.99
N ILE A 150 -12.51 -1.58 -8.52
CA ILE A 150 -13.64 -2.30 -9.12
C ILE A 150 -13.75 -1.93 -10.62
N GLY A 151 -14.32 -2.81 -11.41
CA GLY A 151 -14.57 -2.63 -12.84
C GLY A 151 -13.53 -3.31 -13.72
N ASN A 152 -13.66 -3.13 -15.02
CA ASN A 152 -12.73 -3.68 -16.00
C ASN A 152 -11.63 -2.67 -16.32
N ASP A 153 -10.43 -3.18 -16.62
CA ASP A 153 -9.38 -2.36 -17.22
C ASP A 153 -9.55 -2.25 -18.75
N GLU A 154 -8.67 -1.50 -19.40
CA GLU A 154 -8.66 -1.31 -20.86
C GLU A 154 -8.50 -2.61 -21.65
N LYS A 155 -7.98 -3.67 -21.04
CA LYS A 155 -7.81 -5.01 -21.64
C LYS A 155 -9.00 -5.93 -21.33
N GLY A 156 -10.06 -5.42 -20.65
CA GLY A 156 -11.22 -6.20 -20.24
C GLY A 156 -10.97 -7.11 -19.03
N ILE A 157 -9.86 -6.93 -18.30
CA ILE A 157 -9.58 -7.70 -17.11
C ILE A 157 -10.45 -7.19 -15.96
N ALA A 158 -11.26 -8.08 -15.40
CA ALA A 158 -12.17 -7.75 -14.32
C ALA A 158 -11.45 -7.60 -12.98
N HIS A 159 -11.85 -6.58 -12.21
CA HIS A 159 -11.44 -6.29 -10.85
C HIS A 159 -12.68 -6.19 -9.99
N ASN A 160 -12.74 -6.91 -8.89
CA ASN A 160 -13.93 -7.04 -8.05
C ASN A 160 -13.79 -6.44 -6.65
N GLY A 161 -12.85 -5.52 -6.47
CA GLY A 161 -12.67 -4.83 -5.19
C GLY A 161 -11.99 -5.70 -4.14
N HIS A 162 -12.74 -6.13 -3.12
CA HIS A 162 -12.21 -6.73 -1.90
C HIS A 162 -11.29 -5.77 -1.14
N THR A 163 -11.62 -4.48 -1.18
CA THR A 163 -11.06 -3.51 -0.25
C THR A 163 -11.38 -3.96 1.16
N GLN A 164 -10.37 -4.02 2.04
CA GLN A 164 -10.51 -4.57 3.37
C GLN A 164 -9.54 -3.91 4.35
N VAL A 165 -9.89 -3.96 5.63
CA VAL A 165 -9.00 -3.56 6.74
C VAL A 165 -8.88 -4.73 7.70
N VAL A 166 -7.68 -5.22 7.87
CA VAL A 166 -7.34 -6.37 8.72
C VAL A 166 -6.60 -5.88 9.96
N LYS A 167 -6.98 -6.40 11.12
CA LYS A 167 -6.26 -6.17 12.38
C LYS A 167 -5.01 -7.05 12.46
N TYR A 168 -4.11 -6.64 13.30
CA TYR A 168 -2.86 -7.31 13.66
C TYR A 168 -3.00 -8.76 14.16
N ASP A 169 -4.21 -9.19 14.54
CA ASP A 169 -4.56 -10.55 14.96
C ASP A 169 -5.23 -11.38 13.84
N GLY A 170 -5.39 -10.77 12.65
CA GLY A 170 -6.05 -11.38 11.49
C GLY A 170 -7.57 -11.21 11.45
N GLY A 171 -8.18 -10.56 12.45
CA GLY A 171 -9.59 -10.17 12.43
C GLY A 171 -9.85 -9.03 11.44
N TYR A 172 -11.08 -8.85 11.00
CA TYR A 172 -11.45 -7.74 10.12
C TYR A 172 -12.01 -6.55 10.91
N LEU A 173 -11.62 -5.33 10.52
CA LEU A 173 -12.35 -4.09 10.81
C LEU A 173 -13.26 -3.72 9.62
N LEU A 174 -12.88 -4.09 8.41
CA LEU A 174 -13.69 -4.02 7.20
C LEU A 174 -13.50 -5.33 6.45
N GLU A 175 -14.57 -6.11 6.34
CA GLU A 175 -14.55 -7.33 5.55
C GLU A 175 -14.48 -7.03 4.05
N PRO A 176 -13.85 -7.90 3.24
CA PRO A 176 -13.78 -7.73 1.80
C PRO A 176 -15.17 -7.71 1.17
N HIS A 177 -15.41 -6.78 0.27
CA HIS A 177 -16.68 -6.65 -0.45
C HIS A 177 -16.49 -6.27 -1.91
N GLN A 178 -17.49 -6.57 -2.75
CA GLN A 178 -17.45 -6.34 -4.20
C GLN A 178 -18.28 -5.11 -4.62
N ARG A 179 -18.59 -4.22 -3.69
CA ARG A 179 -19.37 -3.02 -3.96
C ARG A 179 -18.46 -1.81 -4.12
N GLU A 180 -18.76 -0.97 -5.11
CA GLU A 180 -18.21 0.37 -5.15
C GLU A 180 -18.79 1.17 -3.99
N ALA A 181 -17.95 1.59 -3.06
CA ALA A 181 -18.36 2.25 -1.85
C ALA A 181 -17.22 3.07 -1.24
N ILE A 182 -17.61 4.07 -0.43
CA ILE A 182 -16.72 4.71 0.53
C ILE A 182 -16.92 4.01 1.87
N ALA A 183 -15.85 3.44 2.42
CA ALA A 183 -15.86 2.82 3.73
C ALA A 183 -15.15 3.71 4.75
N HIS A 184 -15.72 3.78 5.96
CA HIS A 184 -15.12 4.48 7.09
C HIS A 184 -14.76 3.46 8.16
N VAL A 185 -13.50 3.48 8.58
CA VAL A 185 -12.97 2.57 9.61
C VAL A 185 -12.16 3.39 10.61
N VAL A 186 -12.38 3.13 11.89
CA VAL A 186 -11.57 3.70 12.96
C VAL A 186 -10.53 2.67 13.39
N ILE A 187 -9.27 3.09 13.44
CA ILE A 187 -8.17 2.30 14.00
C ILE A 187 -7.65 2.99 15.26
N GLU A 188 -7.31 2.18 16.26
CA GLU A 188 -6.82 2.68 17.54
C GLU A 188 -5.44 2.09 17.83
N LYS A 189 -4.48 2.93 18.21
CA LYS A 189 -3.10 2.50 18.47
C LYS A 189 -2.96 1.73 19.78
N SER A 190 -3.70 2.12 20.82
CA SER A 190 -3.56 1.52 22.16
C SER A 190 -3.78 -0.01 22.16
N PRO A 191 -4.84 -0.58 21.54
CA PRO A 191 -5.00 -2.03 21.46
C PRO A 191 -3.88 -2.75 20.71
N LEU A 192 -3.31 -2.13 19.67
CA LEU A 192 -2.16 -2.68 18.97
C LEU A 192 -0.92 -2.72 19.86
N SER A 193 -0.63 -1.62 20.57
CA SER A 193 0.52 -1.57 21.50
C SER A 193 0.39 -2.63 22.58
N GLN A 194 -0.78 -2.75 23.23
CA GLN A 194 -1.05 -3.78 24.23
C GLN A 194 -0.89 -5.21 23.68
N PHE A 195 -1.29 -5.43 22.42
CA PHE A 195 -1.11 -6.73 21.78
C PHE A 195 0.37 -7.06 21.56
N ARG A 196 1.16 -6.10 21.08
CA ARG A 196 2.61 -6.26 20.88
C ARG A 196 3.35 -6.48 22.18
N ASP A 197 2.98 -5.75 23.25
CA ASP A 197 3.56 -5.92 24.59
C ASP A 197 3.27 -7.31 25.16
N ARG A 198 2.05 -7.80 24.96
CA ARG A 198 1.65 -9.14 25.42
C ARG A 198 2.27 -10.26 24.60
N PHE A 199 2.48 -10.05 23.33
CA PHE A 199 2.97 -11.04 22.36
C PHE A 199 4.12 -10.45 21.52
N PRO A 200 5.34 -10.37 22.05
CA PRO A 200 6.46 -9.69 21.39
C PRO A 200 7.08 -10.56 20.28
N PHE A 201 6.28 -11.12 19.36
CA PHE A 201 6.73 -12.06 18.33
C PHE A 201 7.77 -11.45 17.35
N LEU A 202 7.74 -10.12 17.18
CA LEU A 202 8.69 -9.44 16.29
C LEU A 202 10.11 -9.43 16.87
N SER A 203 10.27 -9.58 18.19
CA SER A 203 11.60 -9.70 18.84
C SER A 203 12.31 -11.01 18.51
N ASP A 204 11.57 -12.03 18.08
CA ASP A 204 12.11 -13.35 17.72
C ASP A 204 12.40 -13.45 16.21
N ALA A 205 12.13 -12.38 15.45
CA ALA A 205 12.29 -12.41 14.01
C ALA A 205 13.78 -12.34 13.59
N ASP A 206 14.11 -13.07 12.51
CA ASP A 206 15.44 -13.00 11.90
C ASP A 206 15.74 -11.57 11.40
N GLY A 207 16.97 -11.11 11.60
CA GLY A 207 17.51 -9.87 11.03
C GLY A 207 17.72 -9.99 9.51
N PHE A 208 17.63 -8.87 8.77
CA PHE A 208 17.84 -8.80 7.33
C PHE A 208 19.00 -7.88 6.98
#